data_054055854cefe2661e458b2ff5604d15
#
_entry.id   054055854cefe2661e458b2ff5604d15
#
_cell.length_a   1.000
_cell.length_b   1.000
_cell.length_c   1.000
_cell.angle_alpha   90.00
_cell.angle_beta   90.00
_cell.angle_gamma   90.00
#
_symmetry.space_group_name_H-M   'P 1'
#
loop_
_entity.id
_entity.type
_entity.pdbx_description
1 polymer ?
#
loop_
_entity_poly.entity_id
_entity_poly.type
_entity_poly.pdbx_seq_one_letter_code
_entity_poly.pdbx_strand_id
1 'polypeptide(L)'
;MTESGSKGQTMMAVLTTGSGGYDKLSYQAVAMPEPGPGELLIKVLAAGVNNTDVNTRLGWYSAAVKGGTDETDANSEGWDKGGWNGETPFPFIQGADCCGRVVRPGPGATDALVGKRVLVRSCIRLNGFADMASRWWGVDSNGAFAQYTVAPESEVFAIESDWSDAELATIPCAYGTAENMLHRAGVAAGMTVLVTGASGGVGSAALQLAKRRGAKVITVAGRDKRDFVLGLGADQALAREDDPEAVLGPESVDVVLDLVVGAGFAGLLEVLRRGGTYVT
;
A
#
# COMPACT_ATOMS: atom_id res chain seq x y z
N MET A 1 -39.86 -15.89 -4.31
CA MET A 1 -40.14 -14.58 -4.84
C MET A 1 -39.38 -13.61 -3.97
N THR A 2 -38.35 -12.92 -4.39
CA THR A 2 -38.07 -12.21 -5.63
C THR A 2 -36.58 -12.16 -5.87
N GLU A 3 -36.11 -12.75 -6.97
CA GLU A 3 -34.86 -12.36 -7.59
C GLU A 3 -35.04 -10.97 -8.18
N SER A 4 -34.63 -9.95 -7.47
CA SER A 4 -34.33 -8.63 -8.05
C SER A 4 -32.82 -8.49 -8.14
N GLY A 5 -32.22 -9.20 -9.07
CA GLY A 5 -30.84 -8.99 -9.46
C GLY A 5 -30.66 -7.53 -9.91
N SER A 6 -29.56 -6.88 -9.50
CA SER A 6 -29.16 -5.53 -9.83
C SER A 6 -28.81 -5.32 -11.33
N LYS A 7 -29.33 -6.16 -12.22
CA LYS A 7 -29.16 -6.03 -13.67
C LYS A 7 -29.67 -4.67 -14.13
N GLY A 8 -28.74 -3.75 -14.39
CA GLY A 8 -29.03 -2.40 -14.90
C GLY A 8 -28.71 -1.25 -13.96
N GLN A 9 -28.29 -1.50 -12.72
CA GLN A 9 -27.81 -0.42 -11.85
C GLN A 9 -26.40 0.01 -12.24
N THR A 10 -26.19 1.34 -12.24
CA THR A 10 -24.88 1.95 -12.50
C THR A 10 -24.37 2.65 -11.24
N MET A 11 -23.06 2.81 -11.18
CA MET A 11 -22.35 3.57 -10.15
C MET A 11 -21.32 4.49 -10.80
N MET A 12 -20.90 5.52 -10.08
CA MET A 12 -19.78 6.36 -10.51
C MET A 12 -18.46 5.73 -10.08
N ALA A 13 -17.47 5.74 -10.98
CA ALA A 13 -16.12 5.25 -10.74
C ALA A 13 -15.07 6.06 -11.49
N VAL A 14 -13.83 6.04 -11.03
CA VAL A 14 -12.66 6.52 -11.76
C VAL A 14 -12.03 5.33 -12.47
N LEU A 15 -12.14 5.30 -13.80
CA LEU A 15 -11.44 4.33 -14.64
C LEU A 15 -10.05 4.84 -15.01
N THR A 16 -9.06 3.98 -14.87
CA THR A 16 -7.73 4.15 -15.45
C THR A 16 -7.73 3.42 -16.79
N THR A 17 -7.57 4.17 -17.88
CA THR A 17 -7.79 3.68 -19.25
C THR A 17 -6.52 3.23 -19.95
N GLY A 18 -5.36 3.46 -19.34
CA GLY A 18 -4.05 3.13 -19.88
C GLY A 18 -2.93 3.71 -19.02
N SER A 19 -1.68 3.39 -19.35
CA SER A 19 -0.51 4.01 -18.73
C SER A 19 -0.36 5.47 -19.18
N GLY A 20 0.05 6.36 -18.28
CA GLY A 20 0.31 7.77 -18.60
C GLY A 20 -0.13 8.76 -17.53
N GLY A 21 -0.36 10.01 -17.96
CA GLY A 21 -0.74 11.13 -17.12
C GLY A 21 -2.19 11.11 -16.64
N TYR A 22 -2.65 12.24 -16.13
CA TYR A 22 -4.04 12.38 -15.64
C TYR A 22 -5.10 12.24 -16.74
N ASP A 23 -4.73 12.40 -18.01
CA ASP A 23 -5.58 12.14 -19.18
C ASP A 23 -6.06 10.68 -19.28
N LYS A 24 -5.39 9.77 -18.58
CA LYS A 24 -5.79 8.35 -18.47
C LYS A 24 -6.84 8.08 -17.39
N LEU A 25 -7.22 9.08 -16.61
CA LEU A 25 -8.27 8.97 -15.58
C LEU A 25 -9.60 9.47 -16.15
N SER A 26 -10.64 8.65 -16.07
CA SER A 26 -12.00 8.99 -16.51
C SER A 26 -13.02 8.75 -15.41
N TYR A 27 -13.67 9.83 -14.91
CA TYR A 27 -14.77 9.72 -13.96
C TYR A 27 -16.08 9.54 -14.71
N GLN A 28 -16.67 8.35 -14.62
CA GLN A 28 -17.85 8.00 -15.41
C GLN A 28 -18.76 6.97 -14.74
N ALA A 29 -19.97 6.84 -15.29
CA ALA A 29 -20.89 5.78 -14.89
C ALA A 29 -20.43 4.43 -15.46
N VAL A 30 -20.40 3.42 -14.62
CA VAL A 30 -20.08 2.02 -14.96
C VAL A 30 -21.14 1.11 -14.36
N ALA A 31 -21.23 -0.14 -14.83
CA ALA A 31 -22.10 -1.14 -14.20
C ALA A 31 -21.71 -1.37 -12.75
N MET A 32 -22.70 -1.44 -11.83
CA MET A 32 -22.46 -1.82 -10.44
C MET A 32 -21.97 -3.27 -10.40
N PRO A 33 -20.89 -3.59 -9.67
CA PRO A 33 -20.36 -4.94 -9.62
C PRO A 33 -21.30 -5.88 -8.85
N GLU A 34 -21.36 -7.13 -9.29
CA GLU A 34 -22.03 -8.22 -8.59
C GLU A 34 -20.96 -9.04 -7.86
N PRO A 35 -21.15 -9.34 -6.56
CA PRO A 35 -20.20 -10.18 -5.82
C PRO A 35 -20.27 -11.61 -6.33
N GLY A 36 -19.12 -12.14 -6.72
CA GLY A 36 -18.94 -13.54 -7.11
C GLY A 36 -18.94 -14.52 -5.92
N PRO A 37 -18.65 -15.80 -6.16
CA PRO A 37 -18.56 -16.78 -5.09
C PRO A 37 -17.50 -16.42 -4.05
N GLY A 38 -17.89 -16.38 -2.76
CA GLY A 38 -17.01 -16.03 -1.64
C GLY A 38 -16.64 -14.55 -1.56
N GLU A 39 -17.30 -13.66 -2.32
CA GLU A 39 -17.06 -12.22 -2.29
C GLU A 39 -18.18 -11.47 -1.58
N LEU A 40 -17.87 -10.26 -1.15
CA LEU A 40 -18.80 -9.31 -0.55
C LEU A 40 -18.91 -8.07 -1.44
N LEU A 41 -20.15 -7.56 -1.61
CA LEU A 41 -20.40 -6.24 -2.17
C LEU A 41 -20.23 -5.20 -1.06
N ILE A 42 -19.39 -4.20 -1.29
CA ILE A 42 -19.03 -3.17 -0.33
C ILE A 42 -19.38 -1.81 -0.91
N LYS A 43 -20.16 -1.01 -0.18
CA LYS A 43 -20.29 0.43 -0.43
C LYS A 43 -19.03 1.12 0.07
N VAL A 44 -18.30 1.79 -0.80
CA VAL A 44 -17.11 2.55 -0.43
C VAL A 44 -17.54 3.81 0.32
N LEU A 45 -16.98 4.04 1.50
CA LEU A 45 -17.15 5.23 2.32
C LEU A 45 -15.98 6.19 2.14
N ALA A 46 -14.77 5.65 2.04
CA ALA A 46 -13.55 6.37 1.70
C ALA A 46 -12.53 5.43 1.03
N ALA A 47 -11.70 5.99 0.17
CA ALA A 47 -10.59 5.30 -0.48
C ALA A 47 -9.32 6.15 -0.36
N GLY A 48 -8.23 5.54 0.11
CA GLY A 48 -6.92 6.18 0.17
C GLY A 48 -6.23 6.17 -1.20
N VAL A 49 -5.40 7.17 -1.45
CA VAL A 49 -4.53 7.23 -2.63
C VAL A 49 -3.10 6.98 -2.18
N ASN A 50 -2.44 6.02 -2.80
CA ASN A 50 -1.08 5.63 -2.50
C ASN A 50 -0.14 5.83 -3.70
N ASN A 51 1.16 5.83 -3.45
CA ASN A 51 2.14 5.81 -4.54
C ASN A 51 1.94 4.60 -5.48
N THR A 52 1.45 3.46 -4.96
CA THR A 52 1.16 2.30 -5.81
C THR A 52 0.09 2.60 -6.86
N ASP A 53 -0.93 3.40 -6.55
CA ASP A 53 -1.94 3.79 -7.54
C ASP A 53 -1.33 4.69 -8.63
N VAL A 54 -0.47 5.63 -8.24
CA VAL A 54 0.24 6.52 -9.16
C VAL A 54 1.22 5.72 -10.02
N ASN A 55 2.05 4.88 -9.40
CA ASN A 55 3.08 4.10 -10.05
C ASN A 55 2.49 3.06 -11.03
N THR A 56 1.36 2.42 -10.66
CA THR A 56 0.64 1.51 -11.57
C THR A 56 0.16 2.24 -12.81
N ARG A 57 -0.44 3.42 -12.65
CA ARG A 57 -0.90 4.23 -13.80
C ARG A 57 0.28 4.72 -14.65
N LEU A 58 1.40 5.09 -14.05
CA LEU A 58 2.61 5.50 -14.77
C LEU A 58 3.34 4.31 -15.43
N GLY A 59 3.03 3.05 -15.08
CA GLY A 59 3.74 1.87 -15.57
C GLY A 59 5.09 1.63 -14.88
N TRP A 60 5.32 2.22 -13.70
CA TRP A 60 6.59 2.15 -12.97
C TRP A 60 6.98 0.72 -12.57
N TYR A 61 6.02 -0.18 -12.37
CA TYR A 61 6.27 -1.58 -12.04
C TYR A 61 6.71 -2.45 -13.24
N SER A 62 6.86 -1.85 -14.43
CA SER A 62 7.41 -2.55 -15.58
C SER A 62 8.86 -2.98 -15.34
N ALA A 63 9.25 -4.17 -15.80
CA ALA A 63 10.62 -4.66 -15.78
C ALA A 63 11.62 -3.77 -16.57
N ALA A 64 11.11 -2.88 -17.41
CA ALA A 64 11.92 -1.91 -18.15
C ALA A 64 12.42 -0.75 -17.27
N VAL A 65 11.74 -0.44 -16.16
CA VAL A 65 12.11 0.63 -15.21
C VAL A 65 13.31 0.18 -14.39
N LYS A 66 14.35 1.03 -14.32
CA LYS A 66 15.61 0.75 -13.62
C LYS A 66 15.94 1.75 -12.50
N GLY A 67 15.19 2.84 -12.41
CA GLY A 67 15.39 3.91 -11.43
C GLY A 67 14.68 3.67 -10.09
N GLY A 68 15.02 4.49 -9.08
CA GLY A 68 14.34 4.51 -7.79
C GLY A 68 12.97 5.18 -7.85
N THR A 69 12.23 5.14 -6.74
CA THR A 69 10.87 5.73 -6.65
C THR A 69 10.87 7.25 -6.73
N ASP A 70 12.00 7.91 -6.48
CA ASP A 70 12.20 9.35 -6.56
C ASP A 70 12.53 9.86 -7.97
N GLU A 71 12.89 8.96 -8.88
CA GLU A 71 13.16 9.26 -10.30
C GLU A 71 11.90 9.20 -11.18
N THR A 72 10.72 8.98 -10.58
CA THR A 72 9.47 8.84 -11.31
C THR A 72 9.00 10.20 -11.84
N ASP A 73 9.20 10.45 -13.13
CA ASP A 73 8.62 11.62 -13.81
C ASP A 73 7.20 11.29 -14.27
N ALA A 74 6.21 12.07 -13.79
CA ALA A 74 4.81 11.95 -14.19
C ALA A 74 4.58 12.16 -15.72
N ASN A 75 5.59 12.66 -16.42
CA ASN A 75 5.57 12.90 -17.85
C ASN A 75 6.37 11.88 -18.67
N SER A 76 6.86 10.80 -18.06
CA SER A 76 7.56 9.76 -18.82
C SER A 76 6.60 9.08 -19.79
N GLU A 77 6.70 9.48 -21.06
CA GLU A 77 5.99 8.83 -22.17
C GLU A 77 6.69 7.51 -22.51
N GLY A 78 5.93 6.42 -22.59
CA GLY A 78 6.41 5.18 -23.19
C GLY A 78 6.80 4.07 -22.23
N TRP A 79 6.40 4.12 -20.98
CA TRP A 79 6.55 2.96 -20.11
C TRP A 79 5.55 1.87 -20.51
N ASP A 80 6.07 0.66 -20.57
CA ASP A 80 5.34 -0.53 -21.00
C ASP A 80 4.14 -0.80 -20.07
N LYS A 81 3.16 -1.56 -20.55
CA LYS A 81 1.95 -1.94 -19.76
C LYS A 81 2.26 -2.90 -18.61
N GLY A 82 3.54 -3.11 -18.28
CA GLY A 82 3.98 -4.00 -17.22
C GLY A 82 3.51 -3.53 -15.85
N GLY A 83 2.80 -4.41 -15.13
CA GLY A 83 2.40 -4.23 -13.75
C GLY A 83 3.17 -5.17 -12.81
N TRP A 84 2.78 -5.18 -11.55
CA TRP A 84 3.42 -5.98 -10.50
C TRP A 84 3.39 -7.49 -10.78
N ASN A 85 2.27 -8.02 -11.25
CA ASN A 85 2.07 -9.44 -11.53
C ASN A 85 1.90 -9.74 -13.03
N GLY A 86 2.42 -8.90 -13.90
CA GLY A 86 2.27 -9.02 -15.34
C GLY A 86 1.69 -7.76 -15.97
N GLU A 87 0.96 -7.88 -17.07
CA GLU A 87 0.37 -6.75 -17.76
C GLU A 87 -0.80 -6.15 -16.97
N THR A 88 -0.79 -4.81 -16.77
CA THR A 88 -1.86 -4.10 -16.08
C THR A 88 -3.18 -4.21 -16.86
N PRO A 89 -4.30 -4.57 -16.22
CA PRO A 89 -5.56 -4.94 -16.91
C PRO A 89 -6.40 -3.73 -17.33
N PHE A 90 -5.85 -2.79 -18.07
CA PHE A 90 -6.58 -1.60 -18.54
C PHE A 90 -7.73 -1.95 -19.50
N PRO A 91 -8.90 -1.26 -19.42
CA PRO A 91 -9.28 -0.27 -18.40
C PRO A 91 -9.76 -0.95 -17.10
N PHE A 92 -9.41 -0.38 -15.94
CA PHE A 92 -9.87 -0.91 -14.65
C PHE A 92 -10.03 0.22 -13.61
N ILE A 93 -10.63 -0.11 -12.46
CA ILE A 93 -10.82 0.80 -11.34
C ILE A 93 -9.70 0.55 -10.34
N GLN A 94 -8.84 1.54 -10.12
CA GLN A 94 -7.77 1.46 -9.11
C GLN A 94 -8.30 1.69 -7.69
N GLY A 95 -7.39 1.77 -6.73
CA GLY A 95 -7.66 2.09 -5.33
C GLY A 95 -7.43 0.90 -4.42
N ALA A 96 -6.19 0.77 -3.90
CA ALA A 96 -5.77 -0.32 -3.02
C ALA A 96 -6.26 -0.15 -1.58
N ASP A 97 -6.72 1.03 -1.20
CA ASP A 97 -7.21 1.34 0.14
C ASP A 97 -8.73 1.51 0.15
N CYS A 98 -9.40 0.81 1.07
CA CYS A 98 -10.84 0.90 1.22
C CYS A 98 -11.27 0.87 2.69
N CYS A 99 -11.99 1.90 3.11
CA CYS A 99 -12.93 1.84 4.20
C CYS A 99 -14.34 1.80 3.61
N GLY A 100 -15.14 0.79 3.95
CA GLY A 100 -16.45 0.62 3.37
C GLY A 100 -17.47 0.02 4.34
N ARG A 101 -18.67 -0.23 3.83
CA ARG A 101 -19.74 -0.93 4.53
C ARG A 101 -20.24 -2.09 3.67
N VAL A 102 -20.26 -3.28 4.25
CA VAL A 102 -20.77 -4.46 3.54
C VAL A 102 -22.27 -4.32 3.27
N VAL A 103 -22.67 -4.50 2.03
CA VAL A 103 -24.06 -4.38 1.56
C VAL A 103 -24.73 -5.75 1.50
N ARG A 104 -24.08 -6.71 0.86
CA ARG A 104 -24.57 -8.09 0.72
C ARG A 104 -23.46 -9.06 0.36
N PRO A 105 -23.60 -10.34 0.69
CA PRO A 105 -22.70 -11.38 0.24
C PRO A 105 -23.01 -11.83 -1.20
N GLY A 106 -22.03 -12.44 -1.84
CA GLY A 106 -22.16 -13.27 -3.02
C GLY A 106 -22.43 -14.74 -2.63
N PRO A 107 -22.57 -15.61 -3.62
CA PRO A 107 -22.80 -17.04 -3.38
C PRO A 107 -21.69 -17.65 -2.49
N GLY A 108 -22.08 -18.36 -1.43
CA GLY A 108 -21.15 -19.03 -0.52
C GLY A 108 -20.43 -18.16 0.51
N ALA A 109 -20.56 -16.83 0.43
CA ALA A 109 -20.12 -15.93 1.49
C ALA A 109 -21.19 -15.81 2.59
N THR A 110 -20.80 -15.35 3.79
CA THR A 110 -21.71 -15.27 4.94
C THR A 110 -22.31 -13.87 5.13
N ASP A 111 -23.44 -13.78 5.83
CA ASP A 111 -24.07 -12.52 6.21
C ASP A 111 -23.39 -11.84 7.41
N ALA A 112 -22.39 -12.44 8.02
CA ALA A 112 -21.80 -12.03 9.29
C ALA A 112 -21.27 -10.58 9.31
N LEU A 113 -20.84 -10.09 8.14
CA LEU A 113 -20.30 -8.73 7.97
C LEU A 113 -21.31 -7.73 7.38
N VAL A 114 -22.51 -8.16 7.01
CA VAL A 114 -23.51 -7.25 6.42
C VAL A 114 -23.84 -6.09 7.36
N GLY A 115 -23.82 -4.88 6.82
CA GLY A 115 -24.03 -3.63 7.56
C GLY A 115 -22.83 -3.14 8.39
N LYS A 116 -21.79 -3.96 8.58
CA LYS A 116 -20.60 -3.57 9.35
C LYS A 116 -19.70 -2.64 8.54
N ARG A 117 -19.02 -1.74 9.24
CA ARG A 117 -17.90 -0.95 8.70
C ARG A 117 -16.67 -1.84 8.63
N VAL A 118 -15.98 -1.81 7.49
CA VAL A 118 -14.88 -2.74 7.19
C VAL A 118 -13.70 -2.03 6.53
N LEU A 119 -12.53 -2.63 6.70
CA LEU A 119 -11.34 -2.39 5.88
C LEU A 119 -11.10 -3.58 4.97
N VAL A 120 -10.54 -3.35 3.80
CA VAL A 120 -10.16 -4.40 2.84
C VAL A 120 -8.64 -4.52 2.80
N ARG A 121 -8.11 -5.73 3.01
CA ARG A 121 -6.68 -6.00 2.82
C ARG A 121 -6.37 -6.12 1.33
N SER A 122 -5.49 -5.26 0.81
CA SER A 122 -5.17 -5.19 -0.61
C SER A 122 -4.25 -6.31 -1.11
N CYS A 123 -3.32 -6.80 -0.28
CA CYS A 123 -2.40 -7.88 -0.65
C CYS A 123 -3.04 -9.25 -0.35
N ILE A 124 -3.65 -9.87 -1.36
CA ILE A 124 -4.30 -11.19 -1.28
C ILE A 124 -3.24 -12.27 -1.46
N ARG A 125 -3.02 -13.10 -0.43
CA ARG A 125 -2.10 -14.24 -0.48
C ARG A 125 -2.78 -15.45 -1.12
N LEU A 126 -2.23 -15.92 -2.25
CA LEU A 126 -2.84 -17.00 -3.01
C LEU A 126 -2.61 -18.38 -2.35
N ASN A 127 -1.43 -18.59 -1.74
CA ASN A 127 -1.01 -19.87 -1.17
C ASN A 127 -0.60 -19.75 0.31
N GLY A 128 -1.16 -18.78 1.05
CA GLY A 128 -0.83 -18.52 2.44
C GLY A 128 0.39 -17.61 2.62
N PHE A 129 0.73 -17.32 3.89
CA PHE A 129 1.70 -16.27 4.21
C PHE A 129 3.16 -16.62 3.86
N ALA A 130 3.50 -17.91 3.86
CA ALA A 130 4.86 -18.37 3.53
C ALA A 130 5.21 -18.24 2.05
N ASP A 131 4.21 -18.24 1.17
CA ASP A 131 4.38 -18.05 -0.27
C ASP A 131 4.37 -16.56 -0.61
N MET A 132 5.22 -16.14 -1.55
CA MET A 132 5.26 -14.77 -2.06
C MET A 132 4.20 -14.50 -3.14
N ALA A 133 3.58 -15.54 -3.69
CA ALA A 133 2.52 -15.38 -4.68
C ALA A 133 1.35 -14.60 -4.10
N SER A 134 1.05 -13.48 -4.71
CA SER A 134 0.00 -12.57 -4.25
C SER A 134 -0.71 -11.92 -5.44
N ARG A 135 -1.96 -11.54 -5.22
CA ARG A 135 -2.70 -10.65 -6.11
C ARG A 135 -3.01 -9.37 -5.35
N TRP A 136 -2.80 -8.23 -5.98
CA TRP A 136 -3.07 -6.94 -5.38
C TRP A 136 -4.44 -6.41 -5.83
N TRP A 137 -5.35 -6.35 -4.89
CA TRP A 137 -6.67 -5.75 -5.07
C TRP A 137 -6.52 -4.23 -5.28
N GLY A 138 -7.20 -3.70 -6.30
CA GLY A 138 -7.04 -2.31 -6.73
C GLY A 138 -5.81 -2.03 -7.60
N VAL A 139 -5.00 -3.07 -7.92
CA VAL A 139 -3.85 -3.00 -8.83
C VAL A 139 -3.97 -4.06 -9.93
N ASP A 140 -4.15 -5.34 -9.56
CA ASP A 140 -4.35 -6.46 -10.49
C ASP A 140 -5.83 -6.74 -10.78
N SER A 141 -6.73 -6.05 -10.09
CA SER A 141 -8.19 -6.15 -10.24
C SER A 141 -8.84 -4.84 -9.80
N ASN A 142 -10.13 -4.67 -10.07
CA ASN A 142 -10.88 -3.50 -9.63
C ASN A 142 -10.78 -3.29 -8.11
N GLY A 143 -10.65 -2.03 -7.69
CA GLY A 143 -10.49 -1.57 -6.32
C GLY A 143 -11.54 -0.55 -5.88
N ALA A 144 -11.12 0.42 -5.08
CA ALA A 144 -12.00 1.30 -4.31
C ALA A 144 -12.27 2.68 -4.93
N PHE A 145 -11.70 3.05 -6.08
CA PHE A 145 -12.00 4.36 -6.68
C PHE A 145 -13.37 4.37 -7.37
N ALA A 146 -14.40 3.92 -6.64
CA ALA A 146 -15.78 3.79 -7.08
C ALA A 146 -16.76 3.91 -5.90
N GLN A 147 -18.05 4.04 -6.18
CA GLN A 147 -19.07 4.06 -5.12
C GLN A 147 -19.27 2.68 -4.47
N TYR A 148 -19.07 1.60 -5.24
CA TYR A 148 -19.14 0.22 -4.76
C TYR A 148 -17.98 -0.60 -5.33
N THR A 149 -17.59 -1.62 -4.58
CA THR A 149 -16.54 -2.56 -4.98
C THR A 149 -16.87 -3.96 -4.48
N VAL A 150 -16.16 -4.96 -4.97
CA VAL A 150 -16.22 -6.33 -4.48
C VAL A 150 -14.86 -6.77 -3.96
N ALA A 151 -14.85 -7.56 -2.90
CA ALA A 151 -13.64 -8.15 -2.35
C ALA A 151 -13.92 -9.55 -1.80
N PRO A 152 -12.93 -10.47 -1.81
CA PRO A 152 -13.07 -11.76 -1.15
C PRO A 152 -13.37 -11.57 0.35
N GLU A 153 -14.33 -12.34 0.88
CA GLU A 153 -14.72 -12.24 2.30
C GLU A 153 -13.53 -12.42 3.26
N SER A 154 -12.59 -13.29 2.90
CA SER A 154 -11.36 -13.53 3.67
C SER A 154 -10.45 -12.31 3.82
N GLU A 155 -10.62 -11.30 2.96
CA GLU A 155 -9.82 -10.08 2.93
C GLU A 155 -10.56 -8.87 3.51
N VAL A 156 -11.78 -9.08 4.06
CA VAL A 156 -12.65 -8.03 4.59
C VAL A 156 -12.73 -8.15 6.12
N PHE A 157 -12.32 -7.10 6.82
CA PHE A 157 -12.20 -7.09 8.27
C PHE A 157 -13.10 -6.01 8.89
N ALA A 158 -14.00 -6.42 9.78
CA ALA A 158 -14.82 -5.47 10.54
C ALA A 158 -13.94 -4.60 11.44
N ILE A 159 -14.27 -3.32 11.50
CA ILE A 159 -13.57 -2.34 12.33
C ILE A 159 -14.55 -1.54 13.20
N GLU A 160 -14.28 -1.49 14.49
CA GLU A 160 -14.93 -0.62 15.46
C GLU A 160 -13.91 0.43 15.92
N SER A 161 -14.14 1.68 15.58
CA SER A 161 -13.23 2.79 15.86
C SER A 161 -13.97 4.11 15.74
N ASP A 162 -13.55 5.10 16.53
CA ASP A 162 -14.01 6.49 16.46
C ASP A 162 -13.36 7.28 15.33
N TRP A 163 -12.37 6.70 14.66
CA TRP A 163 -11.74 7.32 13.50
C TRP A 163 -12.74 7.48 12.35
N SER A 164 -12.59 8.56 11.60
CA SER A 164 -13.36 8.80 10.40
C SER A 164 -13.08 7.75 9.32
N ASP A 165 -13.99 7.60 8.37
CA ASP A 165 -13.82 6.68 7.24
C ASP A 165 -12.57 7.04 6.42
N ALA A 166 -12.24 8.34 6.30
CA ALA A 166 -11.06 8.83 5.59
C ALA A 166 -9.76 8.42 6.32
N GLU A 167 -9.68 8.58 7.64
CA GLU A 167 -8.53 8.12 8.43
C GLU A 167 -8.35 6.61 8.32
N LEU A 168 -9.42 5.85 8.46
CA LEU A 168 -9.39 4.39 8.33
C LEU A 168 -8.95 3.93 6.93
N ALA A 169 -9.34 4.65 5.88
CA ALA A 169 -8.93 4.34 4.52
C ALA A 169 -7.43 4.59 4.24
N THR A 170 -6.67 5.19 5.15
CA THR A 170 -5.20 5.33 4.99
C THR A 170 -4.41 4.12 5.50
N ILE A 171 -5.09 3.14 6.10
CA ILE A 171 -4.41 2.05 6.83
C ILE A 171 -4.02 0.86 5.94
N PRO A 172 -4.89 0.27 5.10
CA PRO A 172 -4.67 -1.07 4.55
C PRO A 172 -3.37 -1.21 3.77
N CYS A 173 -3.10 -0.32 2.83
CA CYS A 173 -1.89 -0.37 1.99
C CYS A 173 -0.63 -0.01 2.80
N ALA A 174 -0.60 1.17 3.41
CA ALA A 174 0.59 1.70 4.05
C ALA A 174 0.99 0.89 5.30
N TYR A 175 0.07 0.68 6.23
CA TYR A 175 0.34 -0.07 7.45
C TYR A 175 0.48 -1.58 7.19
N GLY A 176 -0.27 -2.13 6.24
CA GLY A 176 -0.13 -3.53 5.82
C GLY A 176 1.25 -3.83 5.25
N THR A 177 1.77 -2.94 4.40
CA THR A 177 3.14 -3.04 3.85
C THR A 177 4.19 -2.90 4.96
N ALA A 178 4.09 -1.87 5.79
CA ALA A 178 5.02 -1.64 6.90
C ALA A 178 5.04 -2.82 7.89
N GLU A 179 3.87 -3.35 8.26
CA GLU A 179 3.75 -4.51 9.15
C GLU A 179 4.40 -5.76 8.55
N ASN A 180 4.17 -6.03 7.25
CA ASN A 180 4.78 -7.15 6.55
C ASN A 180 6.32 -7.04 6.52
N MET A 181 6.86 -5.85 6.23
CA MET A 181 8.31 -5.61 6.21
C MET A 181 8.92 -5.83 7.60
N LEU A 182 8.35 -5.23 8.65
CA LEU A 182 8.82 -5.36 10.02
C LEU A 182 8.73 -6.80 10.55
N HIS A 183 7.67 -7.51 10.20
CA HIS A 183 7.49 -8.92 10.59
C HIS A 183 8.53 -9.81 9.91
N ARG A 184 8.74 -9.67 8.60
CA ARG A 184 9.74 -10.46 7.86
C ARG A 184 11.17 -10.15 8.27
N ALA A 185 11.46 -8.89 8.64
CA ALA A 185 12.75 -8.49 9.19
C ALA A 185 12.95 -8.98 10.64
N GLY A 186 11.93 -9.53 11.29
CA GLY A 186 12.00 -9.98 12.68
C GLY A 186 12.21 -8.83 13.68
N VAL A 187 11.74 -7.62 13.37
CA VAL A 187 11.95 -6.44 14.24
C VAL A 187 11.35 -6.66 15.62
N ALA A 188 12.19 -6.52 16.64
CA ALA A 188 11.87 -6.73 18.05
C ALA A 188 12.43 -5.61 18.93
N ALA A 189 12.08 -5.65 20.23
CA ALA A 189 12.55 -4.70 21.20
C ALA A 189 14.08 -4.70 21.32
N GLY A 190 14.66 -3.52 21.44
CA GLY A 190 16.10 -3.32 21.56
C GLY A 190 16.87 -3.28 20.24
N MET A 191 16.25 -3.65 19.12
CA MET A 191 16.86 -3.50 17.80
C MET A 191 16.91 -2.03 17.36
N THR A 192 17.91 -1.69 16.54
CA THR A 192 18.01 -0.41 15.85
C THR A 192 17.56 -0.59 14.39
N VAL A 193 16.56 0.17 13.97
CA VAL A 193 15.96 0.11 12.62
C VAL A 193 16.20 1.43 11.91
N LEU A 194 16.78 1.39 10.72
CA LEU A 194 16.90 2.53 9.82
C LEU A 194 15.78 2.47 8.78
N VAL A 195 15.01 3.54 8.63
CA VAL A 195 13.90 3.64 7.68
C VAL A 195 14.17 4.76 6.70
N THR A 196 14.32 4.47 5.41
CA THR A 196 14.38 5.48 4.35
C THR A 196 12.98 5.88 3.89
N GLY A 197 12.83 7.06 3.28
CA GLY A 197 11.50 7.54 2.86
C GLY A 197 10.50 7.68 4.02
N ALA A 198 11.01 7.91 5.22
CA ALA A 198 10.28 7.82 6.49
C ALA A 198 9.10 8.80 6.62
N SER A 199 9.04 9.86 5.82
CA SER A 199 7.93 10.82 5.80
C SER A 199 6.77 10.41 4.88
N GLY A 200 6.94 9.35 4.08
CA GLY A 200 5.88 8.80 3.23
C GLY A 200 4.90 7.92 4.01
N GLY A 201 3.83 7.46 3.36
CA GLY A 201 2.79 6.63 3.99
C GLY A 201 3.34 5.37 4.66
N VAL A 202 4.06 4.53 3.92
CA VAL A 202 4.68 3.30 4.46
C VAL A 202 5.77 3.62 5.49
N GLY A 203 6.61 4.64 5.22
CA GLY A 203 7.72 5.01 6.12
C GLY A 203 7.24 5.51 7.48
N SER A 204 6.22 6.37 7.51
CA SER A 204 5.63 6.86 8.76
C SER A 204 4.91 5.76 9.54
N ALA A 205 4.26 4.83 8.83
CA ALA A 205 3.67 3.64 9.44
C ALA A 205 4.76 2.73 10.03
N ALA A 206 5.82 2.45 9.27
CA ALA A 206 6.95 1.60 9.73
C ALA A 206 7.63 2.18 10.96
N LEU A 207 7.88 3.49 11.00
CA LEU A 207 8.40 4.19 12.15
C LEU A 207 7.54 3.92 13.40
N GLN A 208 6.25 4.21 13.34
CA GLN A 208 5.33 4.04 14.47
C GLN A 208 5.21 2.57 14.92
N LEU A 209 5.11 1.65 13.98
CA LEU A 209 5.01 0.21 14.27
C LEU A 209 6.32 -0.36 14.83
N ALA A 210 7.50 0.10 14.38
CA ALA A 210 8.79 -0.27 14.96
C ALA A 210 8.93 0.28 16.37
N LYS A 211 8.56 1.54 16.64
CA LYS A 211 8.52 2.11 18.00
C LYS A 211 7.59 1.32 18.93
N ARG A 212 6.40 0.92 18.43
CA ARG A 212 5.47 0.06 19.20
C ARG A 212 6.08 -1.29 19.57
N ARG A 213 7.00 -1.84 18.76
CA ARG A 213 7.76 -3.05 19.05
C ARG A 213 8.90 -2.84 20.04
N GLY A 214 9.19 -1.61 20.46
CA GLY A 214 10.30 -1.24 21.36
C GLY A 214 11.64 -1.12 20.65
N ALA A 215 11.66 -0.94 19.33
CA ALA A 215 12.87 -0.67 18.59
C ALA A 215 13.32 0.80 18.73
N LYS A 216 14.63 1.03 18.60
CA LYS A 216 15.19 2.34 18.30
C LYS A 216 15.04 2.59 16.80
N VAL A 217 14.47 3.75 16.42
CA VAL A 217 14.21 4.05 15.01
C VAL A 217 14.98 5.28 14.57
N ILE A 218 15.81 5.09 13.56
CA ILE A 218 16.53 6.12 12.83
C ILE A 218 15.82 6.31 11.49
N THR A 219 15.62 7.55 11.07
CA THR A 219 14.89 7.85 9.84
C THR A 219 15.76 8.63 8.87
N VAL A 220 15.54 8.40 7.56
CA VAL A 220 16.06 9.24 6.48
C VAL A 220 14.87 9.87 5.75
N ALA A 221 14.81 11.20 5.72
CA ALA A 221 13.75 11.97 5.09
C ALA A 221 14.27 13.30 4.54
N GLY A 222 13.43 14.00 3.76
CA GLY A 222 13.76 15.39 3.37
C GLY A 222 13.99 16.28 4.59
N ARG A 223 14.92 17.21 4.50
CA ARG A 223 15.31 18.11 5.61
C ARG A 223 14.12 18.86 6.20
N ASP A 224 13.17 19.26 5.38
CA ASP A 224 11.92 19.92 5.75
C ASP A 224 10.91 19.01 6.49
N LYS A 225 11.14 17.69 6.48
CA LYS A 225 10.29 16.69 7.16
C LYS A 225 10.88 16.19 8.47
N ARG A 226 12.03 16.71 8.89
CA ARG A 226 12.72 16.27 10.11
C ARG A 226 11.83 16.32 11.35
N ASP A 227 11.22 17.47 11.60
CA ASP A 227 10.37 17.65 12.79
C ASP A 227 9.13 16.78 12.76
N PHE A 228 8.58 16.51 11.56
CA PHE A 228 7.48 15.59 11.39
C PHE A 228 7.85 14.17 11.82
N VAL A 229 8.96 13.61 11.34
CA VAL A 229 9.35 12.24 11.71
C VAL A 229 9.79 12.12 13.16
N LEU A 230 10.42 13.14 13.73
CA LEU A 230 10.74 13.22 15.17
C LEU A 230 9.45 13.26 16.01
N GLY A 231 8.45 14.04 15.59
CA GLY A 231 7.14 14.11 16.23
C GLY A 231 6.36 12.78 16.21
N LEU A 232 6.63 11.91 15.22
CA LEU A 232 6.09 10.55 15.16
C LEU A 232 6.84 9.55 16.05
N GLY A 233 7.94 9.97 16.69
CA GLY A 233 8.70 9.16 17.65
C GLY A 233 10.02 8.60 17.12
N ALA A 234 10.58 9.12 16.01
CA ALA A 234 11.94 8.77 15.60
C ALA A 234 12.95 9.18 16.69
N ASP A 235 13.90 8.31 16.98
CA ASP A 235 14.97 8.59 17.94
C ASP A 235 16.05 9.48 17.32
N GLN A 236 16.23 9.40 15.99
CA GLN A 236 17.14 10.21 15.22
C GLN A 236 16.61 10.40 13.79
N ALA A 237 16.84 11.57 13.20
CA ALA A 237 16.44 11.87 11.83
C ALA A 237 17.65 12.42 11.06
N LEU A 238 18.02 11.70 9.99
CA LEU A 238 19.00 12.10 8.98
C LEU A 238 18.28 12.77 7.83
N ALA A 239 18.95 13.75 7.22
CA ALA A 239 18.50 14.30 5.96
C ALA A 239 18.86 13.34 4.81
N ARG A 240 18.16 13.47 3.68
CA ARG A 240 18.41 12.65 2.48
C ARG A 240 19.83 12.82 1.94
N GLU A 241 20.42 13.98 2.16
CA GLU A 241 21.76 14.36 1.70
C GLU A 241 22.87 13.92 2.66
N ASP A 242 22.52 13.49 3.87
CA ASP A 242 23.50 13.05 4.86
C ASP A 242 24.03 11.65 4.44
N ASP A 243 25.33 11.43 4.66
CA ASP A 243 25.94 10.10 4.52
C ASP A 243 25.63 9.27 5.77
N PRO A 244 24.86 8.19 5.67
CA PRO A 244 24.49 7.40 6.84
C PRO A 244 25.69 6.82 7.60
N GLU A 245 26.76 6.37 6.89
CA GLU A 245 27.96 5.82 7.52
C GLU A 245 28.72 6.89 8.30
N ALA A 246 28.89 8.08 7.73
CA ALA A 246 29.57 9.19 8.40
C ALA A 246 28.84 9.64 9.68
N VAL A 247 27.49 9.52 9.71
CA VAL A 247 26.67 9.96 10.86
C VAL A 247 26.52 8.87 11.91
N LEU A 248 26.32 7.62 11.51
CA LEU A 248 25.98 6.51 12.39
C LEU A 248 27.17 5.60 12.72
N GLY A 249 28.19 5.60 11.86
CA GLY A 249 29.28 4.64 11.88
C GLY A 249 28.90 3.30 11.21
N PRO A 250 29.89 2.50 10.84
CA PRO A 250 29.67 1.20 10.24
C PRO A 250 28.98 0.22 11.20
N GLU A 251 28.27 -0.75 10.66
CA GLU A 251 27.62 -1.85 11.40
C GLU A 251 26.76 -1.38 12.60
N SER A 252 26.09 -0.22 12.48
CA SER A 252 25.39 0.48 13.57
C SER A 252 23.90 0.17 13.69
N VAL A 253 23.31 -0.50 12.66
CA VAL A 253 21.87 -0.82 12.64
C VAL A 253 21.63 -2.32 12.43
N ASP A 254 20.56 -2.84 13.03
CA ASP A 254 20.15 -4.25 12.91
C ASP A 254 19.34 -4.52 11.66
N VAL A 255 18.51 -3.54 11.27
CA VAL A 255 17.56 -3.65 10.16
C VAL A 255 17.55 -2.35 9.35
N VAL A 256 17.58 -2.49 8.04
CA VAL A 256 17.30 -1.39 7.10
C VAL A 256 15.98 -1.69 6.40
N LEU A 257 15.02 -0.76 6.49
CA LEU A 257 13.81 -0.73 5.68
C LEU A 257 13.97 0.35 4.62
N ASP A 258 14.27 -0.06 3.40
CA ASP A 258 14.51 0.88 2.30
C ASP A 258 13.28 1.00 1.40
N LEU A 259 12.60 2.16 1.48
CA LEU A 259 11.40 2.48 0.71
C LEU A 259 11.67 3.38 -0.50
N VAL A 260 12.94 3.76 -0.71
CA VAL A 260 13.34 4.64 -1.82
C VAL A 260 14.00 3.83 -2.92
N VAL A 261 14.93 2.96 -2.53
CA VAL A 261 15.79 2.18 -3.42
C VAL A 261 16.67 3.10 -4.31
N GLY A 262 17.68 2.60 -4.97
CA GLY A 262 18.48 3.38 -5.92
C GLY A 262 19.92 3.60 -5.44
N ALA A 263 20.51 4.75 -5.79
CA ALA A 263 21.95 5.02 -5.64
C ALA A 263 22.48 4.96 -4.20
N GLY A 264 21.61 5.17 -3.19
CA GLY A 264 22.00 5.11 -1.76
C GLY A 264 22.21 3.70 -1.19
N PHE A 265 21.88 2.65 -1.93
CA PHE A 265 21.91 1.26 -1.47
C PHE A 265 23.26 0.83 -0.83
N ALA A 266 24.38 1.18 -1.47
CA ALA A 266 25.71 0.80 -0.96
C ALA A 266 25.97 1.38 0.44
N GLY A 267 25.69 2.67 0.65
CA GLY A 267 25.86 3.32 1.97
C GLY A 267 24.94 2.76 3.05
N LEU A 268 23.76 2.26 2.66
CA LEU A 268 22.86 1.59 3.60
C LEU A 268 23.38 0.21 4.04
N LEU A 269 24.14 -0.48 3.19
CA LEU A 269 24.78 -1.75 3.56
C LEU A 269 25.96 -1.55 4.51
N GLU A 270 26.72 -0.45 4.40
CA GLU A 270 27.85 -0.16 5.30
C GLU A 270 27.41 0.06 6.76
N VAL A 271 26.24 0.68 6.96
CA VAL A 271 25.69 0.85 8.31
C VAL A 271 24.98 -0.38 8.86
N LEU A 272 24.63 -1.35 8.00
CA LEU A 272 23.98 -2.58 8.42
C LEU A 272 25.00 -3.52 9.04
N ARG A 273 24.76 -3.97 10.28
CA ARG A 273 25.65 -4.90 10.95
C ARG A 273 25.73 -6.25 10.23
N ARG A 274 26.78 -7.01 10.45
CA ARG A 274 26.88 -8.38 9.93
C ARG A 274 25.77 -9.25 10.48
N GLY A 275 25.08 -9.96 9.59
CA GLY A 275 23.89 -10.74 9.92
C GLY A 275 22.63 -9.90 10.14
N GLY A 276 22.67 -8.58 9.88
CA GLY A 276 21.50 -7.72 9.85
C GLY A 276 20.61 -7.99 8.64
N THR A 277 19.42 -7.40 8.62
CA THR A 277 18.40 -7.63 7.59
C THR A 277 18.13 -6.36 6.80
N TYR A 278 18.24 -6.44 5.47
CA TYR A 278 17.80 -5.39 4.54
C TYR A 278 16.49 -5.83 3.88
N VAL A 279 15.50 -4.95 3.90
CA VAL A 279 14.16 -5.18 3.30
C VAL A 279 13.79 -3.99 2.41
N THR A 280 13.29 -4.28 1.23
CA THR A 280 12.73 -3.30 0.28
C THR A 280 11.39 -3.80 -0.27
#